data_7e0ebe1d52caa82814751c65c304e6ab
#
_entry.id   7e0ebe1d52caa82814751c65c304e6ab
#
_cell.length_a   1.000
_cell.length_b   1.000
_cell.length_c   1.000
_cell.angle_alpha   90.00
_cell.angle_beta   90.00
_cell.angle_gamma   90.00
#
_symmetry.space_group_name_H-M   'P 1'
#
loop_
_entity.id
_entity.type
_entity.pdbx_description
1 polymer ?
#
loop_
_entity_poly.entity_id
_entity_poly.type
_entity_poly.pdbx_seq_one_letter_code
_entity_poly.pdbx_strand_id
1 'polypeptide(L)'
;MRERKIRRKINFINSKQMGSFVDVRFDIVGEHKHGKQSHTFEASIHYLDKGKGVPLVLVHGIGQSLYTWFKNIDYFVGKGYRVIALDLAGFGYSSHPNIYYTVEESVIILKVFLEKLNIEKAHFVGFSTGALSVVSLAHEHPQMVDKIVLISPGGPNENYPFVMRFLTTRIGHAMMRLRFAENAIESVMREIHFDKPLVTKHTIDQYYEPFKRKRVRDTLAMTMAHFDDEKALSVLRATTNDTLVFSGENDPIHPGGMIAPYANNIPGARHLRLRNCGHVVHEEKPKRVNNEILMFFGHKGVEQ
;
A
#
# COMPACT_ATOMS: atom_id res chain seq x y z
N MET A 1 -35.32 9.20 -15.95
CA MET A 1 -35.01 7.81 -15.56
C MET A 1 -33.52 7.41 -15.81
N ARG A 2 -32.64 8.34 -16.23
CA ARG A 2 -31.20 8.08 -16.50
C ARG A 2 -30.22 8.43 -15.35
N GLU A 3 -30.66 9.15 -14.33
CA GLU A 3 -29.76 9.62 -13.25
C GLU A 3 -29.62 8.69 -12.02
N ARG A 4 -30.43 7.64 -11.90
CA ARG A 4 -30.39 6.72 -10.75
C ARG A 4 -29.37 5.57 -10.86
N LYS A 5 -28.65 5.42 -11.99
CA LYS A 5 -27.69 4.31 -12.21
C LYS A 5 -26.24 4.62 -11.87
N ILE A 6 -25.87 5.86 -11.50
CA ILE A 6 -24.47 6.28 -11.29
C ILE A 6 -24.08 6.37 -9.81
N ARG A 7 -24.96 6.09 -8.86
CA ARG A 7 -24.67 6.23 -7.43
C ARG A 7 -24.66 4.91 -6.65
N ARG A 8 -24.04 3.86 -7.15
CA ARG A 8 -23.43 2.89 -6.25
C ARG A 8 -21.96 3.27 -6.06
N LYS A 9 -21.70 4.43 -5.46
CA LYS A 9 -20.43 4.68 -4.81
C LYS A 9 -20.24 3.56 -3.79
N ILE A 10 -19.15 2.82 -3.96
CA ILE A 10 -18.70 1.81 -3.01
C ILE A 10 -18.76 2.45 -1.62
N ASN A 11 -19.64 1.99 -0.75
CA ASN A 11 -19.74 2.53 0.60
C ASN A 11 -18.78 1.72 1.48
N PHE A 12 -17.50 2.12 1.49
CA PHE A 12 -16.43 1.43 2.22
C PHE A 12 -16.65 1.34 3.75
N ILE A 13 -17.63 2.09 4.31
CA ILE A 13 -18.01 1.95 5.73
C ILE A 13 -18.43 0.51 6.05
N ASN A 14 -18.91 -0.23 5.06
CA ASN A 14 -19.20 -1.66 5.13
C ASN A 14 -18.17 -2.52 4.38
N SER A 15 -16.91 -2.11 4.30
CA SER A 15 -15.89 -2.78 3.49
C SER A 15 -15.68 -4.25 3.88
N LYS A 16 -15.92 -4.62 5.15
CA LYS A 16 -15.93 -6.03 5.57
C LYS A 16 -16.95 -6.90 4.80
N GLN A 17 -18.02 -6.27 4.28
CA GLN A 17 -19.03 -6.93 3.45
C GLN A 17 -18.74 -6.81 1.95
N MET A 18 -17.77 -6.00 1.56
CA MET A 18 -17.48 -5.69 0.16
C MET A 18 -16.30 -6.44 -0.42
N GLY A 19 -15.50 -7.07 0.41
CA GLY A 19 -14.35 -7.88 0.04
C GLY A 19 -14.61 -9.35 0.32
N SER A 20 -13.61 -10.13 -0.02
CA SER A 20 -13.48 -11.54 0.33
C SER A 20 -12.34 -11.74 1.30
N PHE A 21 -12.28 -12.91 1.91
CA PHE A 21 -11.15 -13.32 2.74
C PHE A 21 -10.54 -14.58 2.16
N VAL A 22 -9.22 -14.67 2.22
CA VAL A 22 -8.48 -15.88 1.92
C VAL A 22 -7.51 -16.21 3.03
N ASP A 23 -7.52 -17.48 3.47
CA ASP A 23 -6.60 -17.94 4.50
C ASP A 23 -5.30 -18.39 3.86
N VAL A 24 -4.21 -17.81 4.34
CA VAL A 24 -2.84 -18.09 3.92
C VAL A 24 -2.06 -18.70 5.09
N ARG A 25 -1.21 -19.68 4.77
CA ARG A 25 -0.29 -20.31 5.70
C ARG A 25 1.13 -20.10 5.18
N PHE A 26 2.03 -19.59 6.02
CA PHE A 26 3.37 -19.21 5.61
C PHE A 26 4.37 -19.46 6.74
N ASP A 27 5.62 -19.64 6.36
CA ASP A 27 6.71 -19.87 7.28
C ASP A 27 7.64 -18.65 7.34
N ILE A 28 8.03 -18.26 8.54
CA ILE A 28 9.06 -17.26 8.78
C ILE A 28 10.27 -17.97 9.42
N VAL A 29 11.44 -17.78 8.82
CA VAL A 29 12.69 -18.32 9.32
C VAL A 29 13.40 -17.26 10.14
N GLY A 30 13.50 -17.47 11.45
CA GLY A 30 14.24 -16.62 12.38
C GLY A 30 15.61 -17.20 12.74
N GLU A 31 16.57 -16.34 13.03
CA GLU A 31 17.84 -16.75 13.60
C GLU A 31 17.73 -16.85 15.13
N HIS A 32 18.06 -18.00 15.69
CA HIS A 32 18.12 -18.26 17.12
C HIS A 32 19.52 -18.71 17.53
N LYS A 33 19.83 -18.69 18.83
CA LYS A 33 21.14 -19.09 19.41
C LYS A 33 21.62 -20.49 18.97
N HIS A 34 20.71 -21.34 18.49
CA HIS A 34 21.00 -22.73 18.08
C HIS A 34 20.76 -22.96 16.56
N GLY A 35 20.74 -21.90 15.73
CA GLY A 35 20.54 -21.97 14.29
C GLY A 35 19.24 -21.37 13.79
N LYS A 36 18.97 -21.55 12.51
CA LYS A 36 17.72 -21.06 11.89
C LYS A 36 16.55 -21.95 12.33
N GLN A 37 15.50 -21.32 12.82
CA GLN A 37 14.25 -21.99 13.21
C GLN A 37 13.08 -21.42 12.37
N SER A 38 12.31 -22.30 11.77
CA SER A 38 11.10 -21.94 11.03
C SER A 38 9.88 -22.00 11.94
N HIS A 39 9.06 -20.97 11.89
CA HIS A 39 7.76 -20.90 12.56
C HIS A 39 6.65 -20.71 11.53
N THR A 40 5.63 -21.57 11.59
CA THR A 40 4.47 -21.48 10.73
C THR A 40 3.42 -20.55 11.32
N PHE A 41 2.92 -19.65 10.49
CA PHE A 41 1.86 -18.71 10.82
C PHE A 41 0.67 -18.86 9.85
N GLU A 42 -0.48 -18.40 10.32
CA GLU A 42 -1.69 -18.32 9.52
C GLU A 42 -2.24 -16.88 9.56
N ALA A 43 -2.75 -16.42 8.42
CA ALA A 43 -3.43 -15.14 8.33
C ALA A 43 -4.64 -15.24 7.41
N SER A 44 -5.71 -14.54 7.75
CA SER A 44 -6.87 -14.33 6.89
C SER A 44 -6.73 -12.96 6.26
N ILE A 45 -6.49 -12.92 4.95
CA ILE A 45 -6.24 -11.69 4.18
C ILE A 45 -7.53 -11.21 3.57
N HIS A 46 -7.93 -10.00 3.92
CA HIS A 46 -9.06 -9.31 3.32
C HIS A 46 -8.64 -8.66 2.00
N TYR A 47 -9.44 -8.83 0.95
CA TYR A 47 -9.15 -8.27 -0.36
C TYR A 47 -10.42 -8.03 -1.18
N LEU A 48 -10.32 -7.12 -2.15
CA LEU A 48 -11.27 -6.92 -3.22
C LEU A 48 -10.69 -7.51 -4.51
N ASP A 49 -11.46 -8.34 -5.20
CA ASP A 49 -11.12 -8.88 -6.53
C ASP A 49 -12.24 -8.51 -7.49
N LYS A 50 -11.95 -7.66 -8.46
CA LYS A 50 -12.96 -7.07 -9.34
C LYS A 50 -12.49 -6.98 -10.77
N GLY A 51 -13.39 -7.28 -11.69
CA GLY A 51 -13.11 -7.26 -13.13
C GLY A 51 -12.58 -8.60 -13.65
N LYS A 52 -12.09 -8.57 -14.88
CA LYS A 52 -11.52 -9.72 -15.61
C LYS A 52 -10.38 -9.21 -16.48
N GLY A 53 -9.46 -10.09 -16.87
CA GLY A 53 -8.31 -9.77 -17.72
C GLY A 53 -6.99 -9.83 -16.98
N VAL A 54 -6.00 -9.04 -17.41
CA VAL A 54 -4.66 -9.04 -16.81
C VAL A 54 -4.74 -8.65 -15.33
N PRO A 55 -4.16 -9.44 -14.41
CA PRO A 55 -4.18 -9.11 -13.00
C PRO A 55 -3.38 -7.84 -12.70
N LEU A 56 -3.97 -6.95 -11.89
CA LEU A 56 -3.38 -5.73 -11.36
C LEU A 56 -3.52 -5.74 -9.83
N VAL A 57 -2.40 -5.87 -9.13
CA VAL A 57 -2.37 -5.95 -7.67
C VAL A 57 -2.01 -4.59 -7.08
N LEU A 58 -2.83 -4.11 -6.16
CA LEU A 58 -2.69 -2.81 -5.50
C LEU A 58 -2.30 -3.01 -4.03
N VAL A 59 -1.11 -2.57 -3.63
CA VAL A 59 -0.51 -2.77 -2.31
C VAL A 59 -0.39 -1.44 -1.57
N HIS A 60 -1.14 -1.28 -0.49
CA HIS A 60 -1.17 -0.05 0.32
C HIS A 60 0.06 0.10 1.22
N GLY A 61 0.26 1.30 1.76
CA GLY A 61 1.33 1.63 2.71
C GLY A 61 0.95 1.41 4.19
N ILE A 62 1.91 1.65 5.05
CA ILE A 62 1.76 1.53 6.51
C ILE A 62 0.56 2.34 7.03
N GLY A 63 -0.20 1.74 7.93
CA GLY A 63 -1.33 2.41 8.58
C GLY A 63 -2.54 2.64 7.66
N GLN A 64 -2.55 2.06 6.46
CA GLN A 64 -3.65 2.21 5.51
C GLN A 64 -4.43 0.90 5.32
N SER A 65 -5.25 0.86 4.29
CA SER A 65 -6.04 -0.27 3.86
C SER A 65 -6.29 -0.20 2.35
N LEU A 66 -6.94 -1.19 1.79
CA LEU A 66 -7.35 -1.19 0.39
C LEU A 66 -8.23 0.03 0.01
N TYR A 67 -8.76 0.76 1.01
CA TYR A 67 -9.53 1.97 0.78
C TYR A 67 -8.73 3.05 0.04
N THR A 68 -7.43 3.16 0.24
CA THR A 68 -6.61 4.17 -0.45
C THR A 68 -6.76 4.12 -1.99
N TRP A 69 -7.18 2.96 -2.52
CA TRP A 69 -7.36 2.72 -3.95
C TRP A 69 -8.78 3.03 -4.48
N PHE A 70 -9.65 3.63 -3.66
CA PHE A 70 -11.07 3.84 -4.00
C PHE A 70 -11.32 4.68 -5.28
N LYS A 71 -10.36 5.56 -5.66
CA LYS A 71 -10.41 6.35 -6.90
C LYS A 71 -9.77 5.66 -8.12
N ASN A 72 -9.16 4.49 -7.91
CA ASN A 72 -8.35 3.81 -8.91
C ASN A 72 -8.99 2.50 -9.38
N ILE A 73 -9.58 1.73 -8.46
CA ILE A 73 -10.10 0.38 -8.73
C ILE A 73 -11.08 0.37 -9.91
N ASP A 74 -12.16 1.15 -9.84
CA ASP A 74 -13.20 1.14 -10.88
C ASP A 74 -12.70 1.65 -12.23
N TYR A 75 -11.69 2.53 -12.22
CA TYR A 75 -11.05 2.98 -13.45
C TYR A 75 -10.35 1.82 -14.18
N PHE A 76 -9.51 1.06 -13.49
CA PHE A 76 -8.79 -0.04 -14.13
C PHE A 76 -9.69 -1.22 -14.47
N VAL A 77 -10.71 -1.51 -13.66
CA VAL A 77 -11.77 -2.47 -14.01
C VAL A 77 -12.45 -2.08 -15.32
N GLY A 78 -12.80 -0.80 -15.48
CA GLY A 78 -13.39 -0.27 -16.71
C GLY A 78 -12.45 -0.30 -17.93
N LYS A 79 -11.15 -0.52 -17.70
CA LYS A 79 -10.12 -0.70 -18.74
C LYS A 79 -9.73 -2.16 -18.99
N GLY A 80 -10.47 -3.11 -18.42
CA GLY A 80 -10.31 -4.54 -18.71
C GLY A 80 -9.27 -5.24 -17.85
N TYR A 81 -8.87 -4.67 -16.68
CA TYR A 81 -8.01 -5.35 -15.72
C TYR A 81 -8.84 -6.14 -14.69
N ARG A 82 -8.30 -7.26 -14.23
CA ARG A 82 -8.71 -7.88 -12.97
C ARG A 82 -7.94 -7.19 -11.85
N VAL A 83 -8.61 -6.32 -11.09
CA VAL A 83 -8.00 -5.52 -10.03
C VAL A 83 -8.13 -6.23 -8.71
N ILE A 84 -6.99 -6.49 -8.06
CA ILE A 84 -6.90 -7.08 -6.74
C ILE A 84 -6.30 -6.03 -5.79
N ALA A 85 -7.11 -5.51 -4.87
CA ALA A 85 -6.65 -4.63 -3.81
C ALA A 85 -6.76 -5.38 -2.49
N LEU A 86 -5.68 -5.47 -1.71
CA LEU A 86 -5.68 -6.23 -0.47
C LEU A 86 -5.41 -5.32 0.73
N ASP A 87 -5.87 -5.75 1.89
CA ASP A 87 -5.40 -5.28 3.18
C ASP A 87 -4.20 -6.12 3.58
N LEU A 88 -3.03 -5.52 3.75
CA LEU A 88 -1.85 -6.23 4.25
C LEU A 88 -2.14 -6.83 5.63
N ALA A 89 -1.47 -7.95 5.96
CA ALA A 89 -1.61 -8.56 7.28
C ALA A 89 -1.42 -7.53 8.40
N GLY A 90 -2.32 -7.56 9.37
CA GLY A 90 -2.31 -6.62 10.49
C GLY A 90 -2.96 -5.26 10.23
N PHE A 91 -3.33 -4.95 8.98
CA PHE A 91 -4.00 -3.71 8.60
C PHE A 91 -5.39 -3.96 8.02
N GLY A 92 -6.12 -2.86 7.77
CA GLY A 92 -7.46 -2.94 7.22
C GLY A 92 -8.34 -3.93 7.98
N TYR A 93 -8.91 -4.91 7.32
CA TYR A 93 -9.72 -5.99 7.91
C TYR A 93 -9.01 -7.34 7.93
N SER A 94 -7.76 -7.42 7.47
CA SER A 94 -6.94 -8.63 7.58
C SER A 94 -6.68 -9.02 9.03
N SER A 95 -6.35 -10.28 9.26
CA SER A 95 -6.00 -10.78 10.57
C SER A 95 -4.61 -10.30 11.03
N HIS A 96 -4.31 -10.52 12.30
CA HIS A 96 -3.13 -9.99 12.99
C HIS A 96 -2.28 -11.17 13.50
N PRO A 97 -1.50 -11.85 12.64
CA PRO A 97 -0.54 -12.86 13.09
C PRO A 97 0.51 -12.23 14.02
N ASN A 98 1.10 -13.04 14.88
CA ASN A 98 2.13 -12.56 15.81
C ASN A 98 3.50 -12.51 15.14
N ILE A 99 3.71 -11.50 14.30
CA ILE A 99 4.91 -11.23 13.51
C ILE A 99 5.36 -9.78 13.69
N TYR A 100 6.48 -9.37 13.09
CA TYR A 100 7.00 -7.99 13.19
C TYR A 100 6.46 -7.04 12.12
N TYR A 101 5.80 -7.57 11.09
CA TYR A 101 5.25 -6.82 9.95
C TYR A 101 6.30 -6.06 9.15
N THR A 102 7.44 -6.71 8.94
CA THR A 102 8.54 -6.20 8.12
C THR A 102 8.21 -6.25 6.63
N VAL A 103 9.07 -5.64 5.79
CA VAL A 103 8.94 -5.73 4.33
C VAL A 103 9.06 -7.18 3.87
N GLU A 104 10.00 -7.95 4.43
CA GLU A 104 10.22 -9.36 4.11
C GLU A 104 9.00 -10.22 4.44
N GLU A 105 8.43 -10.05 5.63
CA GLU A 105 7.21 -10.77 6.02
C GLU A 105 6.04 -10.42 5.10
N SER A 106 5.95 -9.17 4.66
CA SER A 106 4.95 -8.73 3.69
C SER A 106 5.15 -9.42 2.33
N VAL A 107 6.39 -9.61 1.88
CA VAL A 107 6.70 -10.34 0.63
C VAL A 107 6.29 -11.80 0.72
N ILE A 108 6.62 -12.48 1.83
CA ILE A 108 6.23 -13.87 2.06
C ILE A 108 4.71 -14.02 1.98
N ILE A 109 3.97 -13.13 2.67
CA ILE A 109 2.51 -13.16 2.70
C ILE A 109 1.92 -12.85 1.33
N LEU A 110 2.43 -11.83 0.61
CA LEU A 110 2.00 -11.47 -0.74
C LEU A 110 2.16 -12.65 -1.70
N LYS A 111 3.31 -13.33 -1.67
CA LYS A 111 3.57 -14.51 -2.50
C LYS A 111 2.50 -15.58 -2.27
N VAL A 112 2.30 -16.01 -1.03
CA VAL A 112 1.33 -17.06 -0.70
C VAL A 112 -0.10 -16.61 -1.02
N PHE A 113 -0.43 -15.33 -0.82
CA PHE A 113 -1.72 -14.74 -1.20
C PHE A 113 -1.98 -14.87 -2.71
N LEU A 114 -1.00 -14.52 -3.55
CA LEU A 114 -1.12 -14.62 -5.00
C LEU A 114 -1.27 -16.08 -5.46
N GLU A 115 -0.51 -16.99 -4.87
CA GLU A 115 -0.62 -18.45 -5.14
C GLU A 115 -2.03 -18.97 -4.80
N LYS A 116 -2.61 -18.54 -3.68
CA LYS A 116 -3.98 -18.91 -3.27
C LYS A 116 -5.05 -18.39 -4.23
N LEU A 117 -4.81 -17.27 -4.89
CA LEU A 117 -5.71 -16.72 -5.91
C LEU A 117 -5.41 -17.23 -7.33
N ASN A 118 -4.47 -18.18 -7.50
CA ASN A 118 -3.99 -18.69 -8.78
C ASN A 118 -3.52 -17.56 -9.71
N ILE A 119 -2.76 -16.61 -9.15
CA ILE A 119 -2.17 -15.49 -9.89
C ILE A 119 -0.69 -15.82 -10.09
N GLU A 120 -0.35 -16.31 -11.28
CA GLU A 120 1.03 -16.66 -11.63
C GLU A 120 1.87 -15.40 -11.93
N LYS A 121 1.27 -14.40 -12.58
CA LYS A 121 1.93 -13.16 -12.94
C LYS A 121 0.96 -11.98 -12.95
N ALA A 122 1.39 -10.82 -12.45
CA ALA A 122 0.57 -9.61 -12.38
C ALA A 122 1.39 -8.34 -12.61
N HIS A 123 0.70 -7.23 -12.98
CA HIS A 123 1.22 -5.88 -12.75
C HIS A 123 1.01 -5.50 -11.29
N PHE A 124 1.88 -4.66 -10.75
CA PHE A 124 1.80 -4.20 -9.37
C PHE A 124 1.82 -2.68 -9.27
N VAL A 125 1.01 -2.16 -8.38
CA VAL A 125 1.09 -0.77 -7.91
C VAL A 125 1.28 -0.79 -6.40
N GLY A 126 2.44 -0.34 -5.94
CA GLY A 126 2.73 -0.20 -4.52
C GLY A 126 2.76 1.26 -4.08
N PHE A 127 2.21 1.55 -2.92
CA PHE A 127 2.21 2.87 -2.33
C PHE A 127 3.03 2.90 -1.03
N SER A 128 3.91 3.90 -0.87
CA SER A 128 4.72 4.12 0.33
C SER A 128 5.50 2.83 0.71
N THR A 129 5.34 2.28 1.92
CA THR A 129 5.96 1.00 2.31
C THR A 129 5.49 -0.19 1.47
N GLY A 130 4.26 -0.16 0.94
CA GLY A 130 3.79 -1.18 0.00
C GLY A 130 4.58 -1.20 -1.31
N ALA A 131 5.17 -0.06 -1.71
CA ALA A 131 6.07 0.00 -2.85
C ALA A 131 7.37 -0.78 -2.59
N LEU A 132 7.88 -0.77 -1.34
CA LEU A 132 9.05 -1.56 -0.94
C LEU A 132 8.77 -3.05 -1.01
N SER A 133 7.59 -3.47 -0.53
CA SER A 133 7.15 -4.86 -0.63
C SER A 133 7.05 -5.32 -2.09
N VAL A 134 6.58 -4.46 -3.00
CA VAL A 134 6.50 -4.77 -4.45
C VAL A 134 7.88 -4.92 -5.07
N VAL A 135 8.82 -4.02 -4.78
CA VAL A 135 10.21 -4.11 -5.30
C VAL A 135 10.89 -5.37 -4.79
N SER A 136 10.76 -5.66 -3.49
CA SER A 136 11.34 -6.87 -2.89
C SER A 136 10.72 -8.14 -3.47
N LEU A 137 9.40 -8.18 -3.68
CA LEU A 137 8.72 -9.28 -4.36
C LEU A 137 9.24 -9.48 -5.79
N ALA A 138 9.46 -8.39 -6.53
CA ALA A 138 9.98 -8.45 -7.89
C ALA A 138 11.41 -8.98 -7.95
N HIS A 139 12.22 -8.70 -6.93
CA HIS A 139 13.57 -9.23 -6.80
C HIS A 139 13.57 -10.72 -6.41
N GLU A 140 12.80 -11.09 -5.40
CA GLU A 140 12.77 -12.46 -4.85
C GLU A 140 11.98 -13.43 -5.74
N HIS A 141 10.93 -12.92 -6.43
CA HIS A 141 10.01 -13.71 -7.27
C HIS A 141 9.73 -13.03 -8.63
N PRO A 142 10.76 -12.77 -9.46
CA PRO A 142 10.63 -12.01 -10.71
C PRO A 142 9.62 -12.61 -11.70
N GLN A 143 9.40 -13.92 -11.64
CA GLN A 143 8.41 -14.62 -12.49
C GLN A 143 6.97 -14.19 -12.18
N MET A 144 6.68 -13.75 -10.95
CA MET A 144 5.34 -13.34 -10.51
C MET A 144 5.02 -11.88 -10.85
N VAL A 145 6.04 -11.09 -11.20
CA VAL A 145 5.90 -9.64 -11.40
C VAL A 145 6.14 -9.30 -12.87
N ASP A 146 5.20 -8.57 -13.48
CA ASP A 146 5.38 -8.05 -14.84
C ASP A 146 5.90 -6.61 -14.79
N LYS A 147 5.03 -5.62 -14.68
CA LYS A 147 5.39 -4.20 -14.57
C LYS A 147 5.13 -3.66 -13.18
N ILE A 148 5.94 -2.71 -12.76
CA ILE A 148 5.90 -2.12 -11.43
C ILE A 148 5.57 -0.63 -11.50
N VAL A 149 4.64 -0.19 -10.66
CA VAL A 149 4.40 1.23 -10.38
C VAL A 149 4.63 1.47 -8.90
N LEU A 150 5.53 2.41 -8.59
CA LEU A 150 5.85 2.82 -7.24
C LEU A 150 5.32 4.23 -7.01
N ILE A 151 4.42 4.39 -6.05
CA ILE A 151 3.84 5.69 -5.68
C ILE A 151 4.43 6.13 -4.36
N SER A 152 5.13 7.26 -4.34
CA SER A 152 5.79 7.82 -3.15
C SER A 152 6.52 6.73 -2.34
N PRO A 153 7.41 5.91 -2.97
CA PRO A 153 8.05 4.79 -2.31
C PRO A 153 8.90 5.24 -1.13
N GLY A 154 8.92 4.44 -0.07
CA GLY A 154 9.69 4.69 1.14
C GLY A 154 8.88 4.37 2.39
N GLY A 155 9.54 4.47 3.54
CA GLY A 155 8.95 4.16 4.84
C GLY A 155 9.18 5.25 5.88
N PRO A 156 8.94 4.93 7.16
CA PRO A 156 9.18 5.81 8.28
C PRO A 156 10.59 6.42 8.28
N ASN A 157 10.66 7.73 8.42
CA ASN A 157 11.88 8.49 8.50
C ASN A 157 11.70 9.72 9.41
N GLU A 158 12.71 10.57 9.53
CA GLU A 158 12.69 11.75 10.39
C GLU A 158 11.60 12.79 10.01
N ASN A 159 11.13 12.78 8.76
CA ASN A 159 10.09 13.66 8.25
C ASN A 159 8.66 13.14 8.44
N TYR A 160 8.50 11.97 9.05
CA TYR A 160 7.16 11.46 9.34
C TYR A 160 6.38 12.44 10.23
N PRO A 161 5.05 12.56 10.03
CA PRO A 161 4.20 13.42 10.84
C PRO A 161 4.46 13.28 12.33
N PHE A 162 4.50 14.40 13.05
CA PHE A 162 4.84 14.38 14.49
C PHE A 162 4.01 13.35 15.28
N VAL A 163 2.72 13.25 14.95
CA VAL A 163 1.83 12.24 15.57
C VAL A 163 2.36 10.84 15.33
N MET A 164 2.77 10.51 14.11
CA MET A 164 3.31 9.19 13.77
C MET A 164 4.64 8.93 14.48
N ARG A 165 5.54 9.91 14.51
CA ARG A 165 6.82 9.83 15.25
C ARG A 165 6.59 9.68 16.75
N PHE A 166 5.65 10.45 17.33
CA PHE A 166 5.30 10.29 18.74
C PHE A 166 4.82 8.86 19.05
N LEU A 167 4.06 8.25 18.13
CA LEU A 167 3.56 6.89 18.27
C LEU A 167 4.66 5.81 18.26
N THR A 168 5.88 6.11 17.83
CA THR A 168 7.02 5.19 17.96
C THR A 168 7.65 5.20 19.36
N THR A 169 7.33 6.18 20.20
CA THR A 169 7.83 6.25 21.57
C THR A 169 7.07 5.27 22.50
N ARG A 170 7.71 4.84 23.59
CA ARG A 170 7.05 3.97 24.59
C ARG A 170 5.76 4.58 25.15
N ILE A 171 5.73 5.90 25.35
CA ILE A 171 4.54 6.63 25.82
C ILE A 171 3.48 6.67 24.74
N GLY A 172 3.87 7.00 23.51
CA GLY A 172 2.97 7.01 22.36
C GLY A 172 2.36 5.63 22.09
N HIS A 173 3.15 4.55 22.17
CA HIS A 173 2.65 3.17 22.13
C HIS A 173 1.59 2.89 23.19
N ALA A 174 1.85 3.25 24.45
CA ALA A 174 0.90 3.03 25.52
C ALA A 174 -0.41 3.80 25.29
N MET A 175 -0.30 5.07 24.89
CA MET A 175 -1.47 5.91 24.57
C MET A 175 -2.25 5.36 23.37
N MET A 176 -1.59 4.93 22.31
CA MET A 176 -2.23 4.35 21.13
C MET A 176 -2.98 3.07 21.46
N ARG A 177 -2.43 2.22 22.34
CA ARG A 177 -3.11 1.00 22.82
C ARG A 177 -4.40 1.29 23.56
N LEU A 178 -4.43 2.37 24.34
CA LEU A 178 -5.60 2.75 25.14
C LEU A 178 -6.70 3.38 24.28
N ARG A 179 -6.38 4.40 23.50
CA ARG A 179 -7.31 5.07 22.61
C ARG A 179 -6.56 5.85 21.54
N PHE A 180 -6.76 5.49 20.28
CA PHE A 180 -6.33 6.31 19.15
C PHE A 180 -7.47 7.25 18.77
N ALA A 181 -7.21 8.54 18.81
CA ALA A 181 -8.25 9.54 18.55
C ALA A 181 -8.43 9.74 17.04
N GLU A 182 -9.67 9.93 16.60
CA GLU A 182 -10.01 10.30 15.22
C GLU A 182 -9.24 11.55 14.76
N ASN A 183 -9.07 12.54 15.66
CA ASN A 183 -8.31 13.76 15.39
C ASN A 183 -6.84 13.48 15.01
N ALA A 184 -6.25 12.37 15.48
CA ALA A 184 -4.89 12.00 15.08
C ALA A 184 -4.84 11.54 13.62
N ILE A 185 -5.83 10.79 13.16
CA ILE A 185 -5.97 10.42 11.75
C ILE A 185 -6.21 11.65 10.90
N GLU A 186 -7.11 12.55 11.30
CA GLU A 186 -7.35 13.81 10.60
C GLU A 186 -6.07 14.62 10.46
N SER A 187 -5.30 14.77 11.54
CA SER A 187 -4.03 15.51 11.52
C SER A 187 -3.05 14.92 10.52
N VAL A 188 -2.85 13.59 10.55
CA VAL A 188 -1.97 12.89 9.61
C VAL A 188 -2.46 13.06 8.18
N MET A 189 -3.75 12.84 7.93
CA MET A 189 -4.33 12.95 6.59
C MET A 189 -4.19 14.36 6.03
N ARG A 190 -4.44 15.39 6.85
CA ARG A 190 -4.23 16.78 6.44
C ARG A 190 -2.76 17.11 6.18
N GLU A 191 -1.84 16.54 6.93
CA GLU A 191 -0.42 16.77 6.74
C GLU A 191 0.08 16.16 5.43
N ILE A 192 -0.26 14.91 5.13
CA ILE A 192 0.21 14.17 3.95
C ILE A 192 -0.46 14.56 2.64
N HIS A 193 -1.61 15.26 2.67
CA HIS A 193 -2.26 15.82 1.48
C HIS A 193 -1.81 17.26 1.25
N PHE A 194 -1.52 17.62 0.00
CA PHE A 194 -1.37 19.03 -0.42
C PHE A 194 -2.74 19.71 -0.51
N ASP A 195 -3.69 19.09 -1.18
CA ASP A 195 -5.06 19.58 -1.37
C ASP A 195 -5.93 19.22 -0.15
N LYS A 196 -5.87 20.05 0.89
CA LYS A 196 -6.57 19.84 2.18
C LYS A 196 -8.09 19.64 2.05
N PRO A 197 -8.83 20.30 1.14
CA PRO A 197 -10.24 20.06 0.88
C PRO A 197 -10.60 18.61 0.52
N LEU A 198 -9.65 17.81 0.01
CA LEU A 198 -9.89 16.38 -0.25
C LEU A 198 -10.05 15.54 1.03
N VAL A 199 -9.53 16.05 2.16
CA VAL A 199 -9.65 15.40 3.46
C VAL A 199 -11.01 15.73 4.08
N THR A 200 -12.04 15.06 3.61
CA THR A 200 -13.40 15.21 4.09
C THR A 200 -13.66 14.36 5.33
N LYS A 201 -14.73 14.67 6.08
CA LYS A 201 -15.17 13.81 7.20
C LYS A 201 -15.35 12.36 6.77
N HIS A 202 -15.94 12.12 5.59
CA HIS A 202 -16.09 10.77 5.04
C HIS A 202 -14.73 10.09 4.84
N THR A 203 -13.74 10.78 4.28
CA THR A 203 -12.38 10.26 4.11
C THR A 203 -11.77 9.89 5.47
N ILE A 204 -11.87 10.79 6.45
CA ILE A 204 -11.37 10.57 7.81
C ILE A 204 -12.03 9.31 8.43
N ASP A 205 -13.35 9.19 8.34
CA ASP A 205 -14.11 8.05 8.88
C ASP A 205 -13.61 6.72 8.27
N GLN A 206 -13.35 6.68 6.96
CA GLN A 206 -12.87 5.48 6.28
C GLN A 206 -11.49 5.05 6.78
N TYR A 207 -10.56 6.00 6.93
CA TYR A 207 -9.23 5.72 7.44
C TYR A 207 -9.22 5.39 8.92
N TYR A 208 -10.13 6.00 9.70
CA TYR A 208 -10.22 5.77 11.14
C TYR A 208 -10.88 4.44 11.51
N GLU A 209 -11.82 3.94 10.72
CA GLU A 209 -12.60 2.74 11.04
C GLU A 209 -11.74 1.51 11.40
N PRO A 210 -10.67 1.14 10.66
CA PRO A 210 -9.78 0.08 11.06
C PRO A 210 -9.12 0.31 12.42
N PHE A 211 -8.76 1.56 12.75
CA PHE A 211 -8.07 1.92 13.99
C PHE A 211 -8.92 1.86 15.26
N LYS A 212 -10.25 1.71 15.15
CA LYS A 212 -11.11 1.37 16.29
C LYS A 212 -10.71 0.05 16.93
N ARG A 213 -10.10 -0.86 16.16
CA ARG A 213 -9.61 -2.14 16.65
C ARG A 213 -8.21 -2.00 17.25
N LYS A 214 -8.08 -2.44 18.52
CA LYS A 214 -6.79 -2.39 19.23
C LYS A 214 -5.67 -3.08 18.47
N ARG A 215 -5.93 -4.23 17.85
CA ARG A 215 -4.93 -5.01 17.12
C ARG A 215 -4.33 -4.25 15.93
N VAL A 216 -5.11 -3.43 15.20
CA VAL A 216 -4.59 -2.56 14.13
C VAL A 216 -3.60 -1.54 14.70
N ARG A 217 -3.90 -0.99 15.87
CA ARG A 217 -3.01 -0.04 16.55
C ARG A 217 -1.73 -0.70 17.06
N ASP A 218 -1.85 -1.92 17.60
CA ASP A 218 -0.69 -2.71 18.02
C ASP A 218 0.20 -3.06 16.82
N THR A 219 -0.40 -3.43 15.67
CA THR A 219 0.33 -3.67 14.42
C THR A 219 1.06 -2.43 13.94
N LEU A 220 0.38 -1.27 13.88
CA LEU A 220 1.05 -0.02 13.45
C LEU A 220 2.28 0.26 14.32
N ALA A 221 2.13 0.14 15.64
CA ALA A 221 3.22 0.34 16.58
C ALA A 221 4.38 -0.64 16.35
N MET A 222 4.06 -1.91 16.12
CA MET A 222 5.04 -2.96 15.85
C MET A 222 5.78 -2.68 14.54
N THR A 223 5.04 -2.40 13.48
CA THR A 223 5.64 -2.06 12.17
C THR A 223 6.57 -0.85 12.28
N MET A 224 6.14 0.23 12.96
CA MET A 224 6.96 1.43 13.13
C MET A 224 8.23 1.16 13.95
N ALA A 225 8.17 0.26 14.94
CA ALA A 225 9.31 -0.06 15.79
C ALA A 225 10.36 -0.96 15.13
N HIS A 226 9.95 -1.76 14.12
CA HIS A 226 10.81 -2.75 13.45
C HIS A 226 10.96 -2.45 11.95
N PHE A 227 10.57 -1.24 11.52
CA PHE A 227 10.70 -0.86 10.12
C PHE A 227 12.17 -0.77 9.74
N ASP A 228 12.52 -1.44 8.66
CA ASP A 228 13.80 -1.38 7.99
C ASP A 228 13.57 -1.47 6.48
N ASP A 229 14.16 -0.57 5.72
CA ASP A 229 14.10 -0.53 4.26
C ASP A 229 15.45 -0.82 3.58
N GLU A 230 16.51 -1.09 4.34
CA GLU A 230 17.85 -1.29 3.82
C GLU A 230 17.89 -2.41 2.78
N LYS A 231 17.24 -3.54 3.06
CA LYS A 231 17.17 -4.66 2.13
C LYS A 231 16.41 -4.28 0.85
N ALA A 232 15.27 -3.60 0.96
CA ALA A 232 14.49 -3.14 -0.19
C ALA A 232 15.29 -2.12 -1.04
N LEU A 233 16.05 -1.23 -0.40
CA LEU A 233 16.92 -0.28 -1.09
C LEU A 233 18.10 -0.99 -1.78
N SER A 234 18.67 -2.03 -1.18
CA SER A 234 19.80 -2.78 -1.73
C SER A 234 19.46 -3.50 -3.05
N VAL A 235 18.21 -3.90 -3.26
CA VAL A 235 17.77 -4.65 -4.45
C VAL A 235 17.31 -3.76 -5.61
N LEU A 236 17.21 -2.44 -5.44
CA LEU A 236 16.73 -1.53 -6.50
C LEU A 236 17.53 -1.67 -7.80
N ARG A 237 18.87 -1.78 -7.71
CA ARG A 237 19.75 -1.90 -8.89
C ARG A 237 19.61 -3.24 -9.61
N ALA A 238 19.12 -4.25 -8.92
CA ALA A 238 18.88 -5.58 -9.48
C ALA A 238 17.46 -5.75 -10.03
N THR A 239 16.59 -4.75 -9.87
CA THR A 239 15.23 -4.77 -10.42
C THR A 239 15.29 -4.64 -11.93
N THR A 240 14.77 -5.64 -12.63
CA THR A 240 14.79 -5.71 -14.12
C THR A 240 13.42 -5.41 -14.75
N ASN A 241 12.39 -5.28 -13.93
CA ASN A 241 11.03 -5.02 -14.37
C ASN A 241 10.88 -3.57 -14.85
N ASP A 242 10.13 -3.37 -15.94
CA ASP A 242 9.70 -2.02 -16.33
C ASP A 242 9.09 -1.31 -15.12
N THR A 243 9.61 -0.15 -14.76
CA THR A 243 9.20 0.56 -13.54
C THR A 243 8.81 2.01 -13.82
N LEU A 244 7.66 2.42 -13.26
CA LEU A 244 7.19 3.80 -13.23
C LEU A 244 7.10 4.29 -11.78
N VAL A 245 7.75 5.41 -11.49
CA VAL A 245 7.78 6.00 -10.14
C VAL A 245 6.99 7.32 -10.15
N PHE A 246 6.10 7.48 -9.18
CA PHE A 246 5.40 8.75 -8.92
C PHE A 246 5.87 9.37 -7.61
N SER A 247 5.96 10.69 -7.58
CA SER A 247 6.10 11.47 -6.35
C SER A 247 5.31 12.77 -6.40
N GLY A 248 4.88 13.24 -5.23
CA GLY A 248 4.33 14.59 -5.07
C GLY A 248 5.44 15.61 -4.87
N GLU A 249 5.31 16.80 -5.49
CA GLU A 249 6.27 17.89 -5.32
C GLU A 249 6.28 18.42 -3.88
N ASN A 250 5.13 18.36 -3.21
CA ASN A 250 4.89 18.84 -1.86
C ASN A 250 4.70 17.67 -0.86
N ASP A 251 5.34 16.54 -1.12
CA ASP A 251 5.34 15.40 -0.21
C ASP A 251 6.10 15.77 1.08
N PRO A 252 5.44 15.86 2.24
CA PRO A 252 6.10 16.23 3.49
C PRO A 252 6.91 15.07 4.09
N ILE A 253 6.62 13.83 3.70
CA ILE A 253 7.31 12.63 4.19
C ILE A 253 8.63 12.44 3.45
N HIS A 254 8.64 12.69 2.14
CA HIS A 254 9.81 12.55 1.29
C HIS A 254 10.13 13.87 0.57
N PRO A 255 10.49 14.94 1.30
CA PRO A 255 10.76 16.25 0.71
C PRO A 255 12.03 16.22 -0.16
N GLY A 256 12.13 17.21 -1.05
CA GLY A 256 13.39 17.59 -1.69
C GLY A 256 14.08 16.55 -2.56
N GLY A 257 13.37 15.50 -3.01
CA GLY A 257 13.97 14.49 -3.88
C GLY A 257 14.37 13.20 -3.19
N MET A 258 13.96 12.96 -1.95
CA MET A 258 14.18 11.68 -1.24
C MET A 258 13.62 10.46 -2.00
N ILE A 259 12.72 10.67 -2.96
CA ILE A 259 12.23 9.62 -3.87
C ILE A 259 13.23 9.34 -5.02
N ALA A 260 14.14 10.26 -5.30
CA ALA A 260 15.08 10.11 -6.41
C ALA A 260 15.91 8.80 -6.35
N PRO A 261 16.39 8.31 -5.20
CA PRO A 261 17.08 7.03 -5.13
C PRO A 261 16.28 5.86 -5.70
N TYR A 262 14.97 5.81 -5.52
CA TYR A 262 14.12 4.75 -6.07
C TYR A 262 14.06 4.81 -7.60
N ALA A 263 13.94 6.00 -8.18
CA ALA A 263 13.93 6.15 -9.62
C ALA A 263 15.33 5.99 -10.23
N ASN A 264 16.38 6.56 -9.61
CA ASN A 264 17.73 6.58 -10.17
C ASN A 264 18.47 5.23 -10.03
N ASN A 265 18.12 4.42 -9.04
CA ASN A 265 18.76 3.12 -8.82
C ASN A 265 18.06 1.96 -9.53
N ILE A 266 16.82 2.13 -10.02
CA ILE A 266 16.16 1.10 -10.81
C ILE A 266 16.49 1.35 -12.29
N PRO A 267 17.16 0.41 -12.99
CA PRO A 267 17.53 0.58 -14.39
C PRO A 267 16.31 0.84 -15.28
N GLY A 268 16.33 1.91 -16.07
CA GLY A 268 15.26 2.27 -17.00
C GLY A 268 13.95 2.80 -16.34
N ALA A 269 13.93 3.02 -15.05
CA ALA A 269 12.75 3.56 -14.39
C ALA A 269 12.41 4.97 -14.88
N ARG A 270 11.12 5.21 -15.10
CA ARG A 270 10.59 6.54 -15.42
C ARG A 270 10.07 7.19 -14.14
N HIS A 271 10.41 8.45 -13.89
CA HIS A 271 9.94 9.21 -12.73
C HIS A 271 9.03 10.36 -13.14
N LEU A 272 7.85 10.42 -12.56
CA LEU A 272 6.87 11.49 -12.75
C LEU A 272 6.63 12.19 -11.41
N ARG A 273 7.18 13.40 -11.28
CA ARG A 273 6.95 14.29 -10.14
C ARG A 273 5.76 15.18 -10.43
N LEU A 274 4.71 15.08 -9.60
CA LEU A 274 3.47 15.83 -9.81
C LEU A 274 3.46 17.11 -8.98
N ARG A 275 3.22 18.24 -9.65
CA ARG A 275 3.10 19.57 -9.01
C ARG A 275 1.81 19.66 -8.18
N ASN A 276 1.85 20.46 -7.12
CA ASN A 276 0.71 20.69 -6.24
C ASN A 276 0.09 19.37 -5.77
N CYS A 277 0.94 18.51 -5.21
CA CYS A 277 0.57 17.17 -4.80
C CYS A 277 1.41 16.75 -3.60
N GLY A 278 0.79 16.15 -2.61
CA GLY A 278 1.43 15.62 -1.40
C GLY A 278 1.86 14.17 -1.56
N HIS A 279 1.84 13.43 -0.45
CA HIS A 279 2.28 12.04 -0.39
C HIS A 279 1.34 11.06 -1.11
N VAL A 280 0.03 11.29 -1.01
CA VAL A 280 -1.03 10.39 -1.53
C VAL A 280 -1.40 10.71 -2.98
N VAL A 281 -0.41 10.63 -3.85
CA VAL A 281 -0.47 11.08 -5.25
C VAL A 281 -1.67 10.49 -6.02
N HIS A 282 -1.98 9.22 -5.80
CA HIS A 282 -3.08 8.49 -6.46
C HIS A 282 -4.47 8.92 -5.97
N GLU A 283 -4.56 9.51 -4.79
CA GLU A 283 -5.81 10.06 -4.26
C GLU A 283 -6.01 11.52 -4.64
N GLU A 284 -4.93 12.32 -4.71
CA GLU A 284 -5.01 13.73 -5.03
C GLU A 284 -5.14 13.99 -6.52
N LYS A 285 -4.45 13.21 -7.36
CA LYS A 285 -4.43 13.37 -8.82
C LYS A 285 -4.85 12.08 -9.55
N PRO A 286 -5.98 11.43 -9.16
CA PRO A 286 -6.33 10.09 -9.63
C PRO A 286 -6.45 9.99 -11.14
N LYS A 287 -7.03 10.99 -11.82
CA LYS A 287 -7.16 10.98 -13.28
C LYS A 287 -5.80 10.95 -13.97
N ARG A 288 -4.86 11.79 -13.52
CA ARG A 288 -3.52 11.87 -14.09
C ARG A 288 -2.75 10.58 -13.82
N VAL A 289 -2.73 10.10 -12.57
CA VAL A 289 -2.02 8.89 -12.17
C VAL A 289 -2.56 7.67 -12.92
N ASN A 290 -3.88 7.48 -12.94
CA ASN A 290 -4.51 6.35 -13.61
C ASN A 290 -4.20 6.32 -15.12
N ASN A 291 -4.23 7.47 -15.79
CA ASN A 291 -3.92 7.58 -17.22
C ASN A 291 -2.45 7.23 -17.51
N GLU A 292 -1.51 7.75 -16.72
CA GLU A 292 -0.09 7.45 -16.89
C GLU A 292 0.21 5.96 -16.64
N ILE A 293 -0.40 5.36 -15.63
CA ILE A 293 -0.29 3.93 -15.36
C ILE A 293 -0.84 3.11 -16.53
N LEU A 294 -2.00 3.50 -17.06
CA LEU A 294 -2.62 2.80 -18.19
C LEU A 294 -1.74 2.83 -19.43
N MET A 295 -1.17 4.01 -19.76
CA MET A 295 -0.23 4.16 -20.87
C MET A 295 1.04 3.33 -20.65
N PHE A 296 1.56 3.34 -19.42
CA PHE A 296 2.75 2.56 -19.06
C PHE A 296 2.53 1.05 -19.20
N PHE A 297 1.33 0.56 -18.92
CA PHE A 297 0.99 -0.85 -19.13
C PHE A 297 0.78 -1.23 -20.60
N GLY A 298 0.79 -0.25 -21.51
CA GLY A 298 0.73 -0.47 -22.97
C GLY A 298 -0.69 -0.47 -23.53
N HIS A 299 -1.69 -0.05 -22.77
CA HIS A 299 -2.99 0.27 -23.34
C HIS A 299 -2.84 1.52 -24.20
N LYS A 300 -2.95 1.38 -25.51
CA LYS A 300 -3.17 2.53 -26.40
C LYS A 300 -4.50 3.15 -25.98
N GLY A 301 -4.44 4.39 -25.45
CA GLY A 301 -5.64 5.11 -25.11
C GLY A 301 -6.61 5.09 -26.30
N VAL A 302 -7.83 4.65 -26.04
CA VAL A 302 -8.91 4.97 -26.98
C VAL A 302 -9.11 6.46 -26.80
N GLU A 303 -8.60 7.24 -27.72
CA GLU A 303 -8.95 8.65 -27.87
C GLU A 303 -10.48 8.70 -28.02
N GLN A 304 -11.14 9.25 -26.99
CA GLN A 304 -12.52 9.70 -27.09
C GLN A 304 -12.54 11.22 -27.04
#